data_2500c4f7f792e2cc3548d17c7085785d
#
_entry.id   2500c4f7f792e2cc3548d17c7085785d
#
_cell.length_a   1.000
_cell.length_b   1.000
_cell.length_c   1.000
_cell.angle_alpha   90.00
_cell.angle_beta   90.00
_cell.angle_gamma   90.00
#
_symmetry.space_group_name_H-M   'P 1'
#
loop_
_entity.id
_entity.type
_entity.pdbx_description
1 polymer ?
#
loop_
_entity_poly.entity_id
_entity_poly.type
_entity_poly.pdbx_seq_one_letter_code
_entity_poly.pdbx_strand_id
1 'polypeptide(L)'
;MGAGREPLQQKRPRTDGMTKSQALPRLYVYKLTTDNGGAPAVYRNKLSLAICKPKIRAAAQVGDWIAGVAGQGLLPSAPLVYIMQVTEVSEDGTYYAQTSSKSRPDAVYQWKRNKLAWRPGAAFHGPEDTLRDVGVGPRYEVARVLLSTRYRYFGKAASTSYSAIAPLAQKMAQNIGRAHRVNHSDAVYDAWMKVIAAAFKKPQGRATPLEAKEEPCRH
;
A
#
# COMPACT_ATOMS: atom_id res chain seq x y z
N MET A 1 75.81 -22.87 13.66
CA MET A 1 74.60 -22.76 14.43
C MET A 1 73.65 -21.88 13.63
N GLY A 2 72.71 -22.43 12.88
CA GLY A 2 71.80 -21.73 12.03
C GLY A 2 70.38 -21.86 12.60
N ALA A 3 69.80 -20.74 12.94
CA ALA A 3 68.42 -20.66 13.44
C ALA A 3 67.47 -20.57 12.25
N GLY A 4 66.67 -21.62 12.04
CA GLY A 4 65.62 -21.65 11.04
C GLY A 4 64.47 -20.71 11.43
N ARG A 5 64.03 -19.87 10.47
CA ARG A 5 62.84 -19.08 10.56
C ARG A 5 61.66 -19.86 9.97
N GLU A 6 60.62 -20.14 10.78
CA GLU A 6 59.36 -20.67 10.30
C GLU A 6 58.61 -19.64 9.44
N PRO A 7 57.90 -20.06 8.40
CA PRO A 7 57.08 -19.15 7.60
C PRO A 7 55.74 -18.85 8.29
N LEU A 8 55.41 -17.56 8.36
CA LEU A 8 54.11 -17.02 8.83
C LEU A 8 52.97 -17.56 7.98
N GLN A 9 52.06 -18.30 8.59
CA GLN A 9 50.80 -18.71 7.99
C GLN A 9 49.88 -17.49 7.78
N GLN A 10 49.66 -17.12 6.54
CA GLN A 10 48.65 -16.15 6.15
C GLN A 10 47.25 -16.71 6.46
N LYS A 11 46.54 -16.11 7.43
CA LYS A 11 45.13 -16.36 7.68
C LYS A 11 44.33 -15.84 6.48
N ARG A 12 43.63 -16.75 5.80
CA ARG A 12 42.65 -16.43 4.77
C ARG A 12 41.49 -15.65 5.42
N PRO A 13 40.97 -14.57 4.80
CA PRO A 13 39.80 -13.89 5.31
C PRO A 13 38.58 -14.82 5.22
N ARG A 14 37.84 -14.94 6.30
CA ARG A 14 36.54 -15.61 6.34
C ARG A 14 35.58 -14.78 5.49
N THR A 15 35.12 -15.32 4.41
CA THR A 15 33.96 -14.79 3.64
C THR A 15 32.69 -15.19 4.36
N ASP A 16 32.29 -14.42 5.37
CA ASP A 16 30.94 -14.48 5.93
C ASP A 16 29.98 -13.79 4.95
N GLY A 17 29.73 -14.45 3.84
CA GLY A 17 28.67 -14.12 2.89
C GLY A 17 27.38 -14.82 3.27
N MET A 18 26.79 -14.49 4.42
CA MET A 18 25.39 -14.81 4.66
C MET A 18 24.54 -13.84 3.82
N THR A 19 24.21 -14.28 2.61
CA THR A 19 23.07 -13.72 1.86
C THR A 19 21.83 -13.93 2.71
N LYS A 20 21.31 -12.85 3.34
CA LYS A 20 19.97 -12.83 3.91
C LYS A 20 19.03 -13.29 2.80
N SER A 21 18.42 -14.46 2.94
CA SER A 21 17.30 -14.88 2.12
C SER A 21 16.26 -13.77 2.20
N GLN A 22 16.10 -13.00 1.13
CA GLN A 22 15.10 -11.95 1.09
C GLN A 22 13.74 -12.64 1.11
N ALA A 23 13.02 -12.50 2.22
CA ALA A 23 11.66 -12.99 2.32
C ALA A 23 10.83 -12.41 1.15
N LEU A 24 9.98 -13.24 0.55
CA LEU A 24 9.09 -12.79 -0.52
C LEU A 24 8.25 -11.59 -0.06
N PRO A 25 8.03 -10.59 -0.93
CA PRO A 25 7.14 -9.47 -0.62
C PRO A 25 5.76 -9.96 -0.17
N ARG A 26 5.23 -9.40 0.90
CA ARG A 26 3.87 -9.72 1.34
C ARG A 26 2.87 -9.15 0.35
N LEU A 27 1.72 -9.79 0.25
CA LEU A 27 0.60 -9.32 -0.57
C LEU A 27 -0.61 -9.08 0.33
N TYR A 28 -1.08 -7.85 0.37
CA TYR A 28 -2.32 -7.47 1.04
C TYR A 28 -3.43 -7.36 0.00
N VAL A 29 -4.49 -8.15 0.15
CA VAL A 29 -5.68 -8.03 -0.69
C VAL A 29 -6.87 -7.66 0.18
N TYR A 30 -7.65 -6.66 -0.23
CA TYR A 30 -8.80 -6.21 0.55
C TYR A 30 -9.93 -5.69 -0.36
N LYS A 31 -11.14 -5.61 0.21
CA LYS A 31 -12.30 -5.00 -0.45
C LYS A 31 -12.38 -3.51 -0.15
N LEU A 32 -12.53 -2.70 -1.21
CA LEU A 32 -12.93 -1.32 -1.11
C LEU A 32 -14.43 -1.25 -0.91
N THR A 33 -14.86 -0.46 0.07
CA THR A 33 -16.27 -0.09 0.27
C THR A 33 -16.63 1.17 -0.50
N THR A 34 -15.62 1.99 -0.80
CA THR A 34 -15.73 3.28 -1.48
C THR A 34 -14.48 3.49 -2.32
N ASP A 35 -14.62 4.06 -3.51
CA ASP A 35 -13.53 4.51 -4.37
C ASP A 35 -13.85 5.90 -4.91
N ASN A 36 -13.70 6.89 -4.06
CA ASN A 36 -13.99 8.30 -4.32
C ASN A 36 -12.74 9.16 -4.55
N GLY A 37 -11.55 8.52 -4.57
CA GLY A 37 -10.26 9.21 -4.74
C GLY A 37 -9.55 9.61 -3.45
N GLY A 38 -10.12 9.28 -2.28
CA GLY A 38 -9.48 9.54 -0.98
C GLY A 38 -8.56 8.40 -0.52
N ALA A 39 -8.96 7.14 -0.75
CA ALA A 39 -8.18 5.97 -0.36
C ALA A 39 -8.50 4.74 -1.22
N PRO A 40 -7.74 4.44 -2.30
CA PRO A 40 -6.47 5.06 -2.68
C PRO A 40 -6.62 6.45 -3.32
N ALA A 41 -5.59 7.29 -3.17
CA ALA A 41 -5.54 8.59 -3.82
C ALA A 41 -4.42 8.62 -4.87
N VAL A 42 -4.77 8.95 -6.12
CA VAL A 42 -3.81 9.16 -7.20
C VAL A 42 -3.65 10.65 -7.43
N TYR A 43 -2.44 11.13 -7.28
CA TYR A 43 -2.13 12.53 -7.56
C TYR A 43 -0.78 12.63 -8.27
N ARG A 44 -0.77 13.27 -9.44
CA ARG A 44 0.37 13.24 -10.36
C ARG A 44 0.75 11.78 -10.65
N ASN A 45 2.02 11.41 -10.49
CA ASN A 45 2.53 10.06 -10.78
C ASN A 45 2.71 9.20 -9.52
N LYS A 46 1.98 9.49 -8.43
CA LYS A 46 2.12 8.79 -7.16
C LYS A 46 0.75 8.40 -6.61
N LEU A 47 0.58 7.14 -6.25
CA LEU A 47 -0.56 6.63 -5.51
C LEU A 47 -0.22 6.61 -4.02
N SER A 48 -1.18 6.98 -3.18
CA SER A 48 -1.04 6.93 -1.72
C SER A 48 -2.21 6.24 -1.05
N LEU A 49 -1.91 5.70 0.12
CA LEU A 49 -2.88 5.21 1.09
C LEU A 49 -2.56 5.93 2.41
N ALA A 50 -3.15 7.12 2.61
CA ALA A 50 -2.86 8.01 3.73
C ALA A 50 -3.93 7.92 4.83
N ILE A 51 -5.17 7.67 4.43
CA ILE A 51 -6.33 7.51 5.30
C ILE A 51 -6.96 6.14 5.11
N CYS A 52 -7.90 5.75 5.94
CA CYS A 52 -8.47 4.41 5.92
C CYS A 52 -7.42 3.28 6.13
N LYS A 53 -7.88 2.05 6.16
CA LYS A 53 -7.04 0.82 6.24
C LYS A 53 -5.87 0.88 7.24
N PRO A 54 -6.10 1.31 8.50
CA PRO A 54 -5.02 1.53 9.47
C PRO A 54 -4.16 0.27 9.69
N LYS A 55 -4.74 -0.91 9.69
CA LYS A 55 -4.01 -2.18 9.85
C LYS A 55 -3.06 -2.48 8.69
N ILE A 56 -3.43 -2.15 7.45
CA ILE A 56 -2.55 -2.31 6.28
C ILE A 56 -1.44 -1.25 6.37
N ARG A 57 -1.81 0.01 6.64
CA ARG A 57 -0.83 1.10 6.77
C ARG A 57 0.21 0.81 7.85
N ALA A 58 -0.21 0.27 8.99
CA ALA A 58 0.69 -0.07 10.09
C ALA A 58 1.66 -1.21 9.77
N ALA A 59 1.24 -2.19 8.96
CA ALA A 59 1.99 -3.42 8.78
C ALA A 59 2.81 -3.51 7.48
N ALA A 60 2.34 -2.90 6.38
CA ALA A 60 3.00 -3.02 5.08
C ALA A 60 4.33 -2.27 5.05
N GLN A 61 5.32 -2.85 4.36
CA GLN A 61 6.67 -2.33 4.22
C GLN A 61 6.99 -2.01 2.75
N VAL A 62 8.08 -1.27 2.52
CA VAL A 62 8.61 -1.09 1.16
C VAL A 62 8.87 -2.46 0.52
N GLY A 63 8.41 -2.61 -0.72
CA GLY A 63 8.45 -3.87 -1.47
C GLY A 63 7.15 -4.67 -1.42
N ASP A 64 6.33 -4.53 -0.39
CA ASP A 64 5.05 -5.25 -0.27
C ASP A 64 4.05 -4.81 -1.35
N TRP A 65 3.17 -5.72 -1.72
CA TRP A 65 2.09 -5.48 -2.67
C TRP A 65 0.76 -5.26 -1.96
N ILE A 66 -0.04 -4.36 -2.52
CA ILE A 66 -1.42 -4.11 -2.06
C ILE A 66 -2.34 -4.15 -3.28
N ALA A 67 -3.39 -4.97 -3.21
CA ALA A 67 -4.42 -5.06 -4.22
C ALA A 67 -5.79 -4.72 -3.61
N GLY A 68 -6.45 -3.74 -4.18
CA GLY A 68 -7.81 -3.35 -3.83
C GLY A 68 -8.80 -3.86 -4.87
N VAL A 69 -9.76 -4.67 -4.43
CA VAL A 69 -10.89 -5.11 -5.24
C VAL A 69 -12.17 -4.44 -4.76
N ALA A 70 -13.13 -4.21 -5.63
CA ALA A 70 -14.40 -3.64 -5.22
C ALA A 70 -15.15 -4.59 -4.26
N GLY A 71 -15.73 -4.03 -3.22
CA GLY A 71 -16.65 -4.74 -2.35
C GLY A 71 -18.03 -4.91 -2.97
N GLN A 72 -18.86 -5.77 -2.38
CA GLN A 72 -20.18 -6.10 -2.90
C GLN A 72 -21.11 -4.88 -3.06
N GLY A 73 -21.02 -3.92 -2.13
CA GLY A 73 -21.80 -2.68 -2.21
C GLY A 73 -21.31 -1.70 -3.27
N LEU A 74 -20.07 -1.83 -3.73
CA LEU A 74 -19.50 -1.01 -4.77
C LEU A 74 -19.67 -1.66 -6.15
N LEU A 75 -19.19 -2.91 -6.30
CA LEU A 75 -19.38 -3.75 -7.48
C LEU A 75 -19.34 -5.24 -7.07
N PRO A 76 -20.42 -6.01 -7.30
CA PRO A 76 -20.59 -7.34 -6.68
C PRO A 76 -19.61 -8.40 -7.15
N SER A 77 -19.07 -8.29 -8.36
CA SER A 77 -18.15 -9.28 -8.93
C SER A 77 -16.70 -9.18 -8.44
N ALA A 78 -16.41 -8.28 -7.49
CA ALA A 78 -15.07 -8.00 -6.96
C ALA A 78 -14.02 -7.68 -8.06
N PRO A 79 -14.32 -6.73 -8.98
CA PRO A 79 -13.34 -6.32 -9.98
C PRO A 79 -12.13 -5.67 -9.31
N LEU A 80 -10.98 -5.80 -9.96
CA LEU A 80 -9.73 -5.20 -9.51
C LEU A 80 -9.78 -3.68 -9.76
N VAL A 81 -9.66 -2.90 -8.68
CA VAL A 81 -9.69 -1.44 -8.71
C VAL A 81 -8.29 -0.85 -8.80
N TYR A 82 -7.35 -1.40 -8.04
CA TYR A 82 -5.95 -1.00 -8.12
C TYR A 82 -4.98 -2.07 -7.61
N ILE A 83 -3.74 -1.94 -8.02
CA ILE A 83 -2.59 -2.65 -7.46
C ILE A 83 -1.47 -1.63 -7.26
N MET A 84 -0.77 -1.72 -6.14
CA MET A 84 0.44 -0.95 -5.88
C MET A 84 1.52 -1.82 -5.22
N GLN A 85 2.77 -1.57 -5.57
CA GLN A 85 3.90 -1.98 -4.72
C GLN A 85 4.28 -0.78 -3.86
N VAL A 86 4.41 -0.97 -2.56
CA VAL A 86 4.88 0.10 -1.67
C VAL A 86 6.30 0.46 -2.05
N THR A 87 6.54 1.70 -2.50
CA THR A 87 7.88 2.20 -2.84
C THR A 87 8.44 3.16 -1.81
N GLU A 88 7.57 3.70 -0.95
CA GLU A 88 7.95 4.65 0.10
C GLU A 88 6.96 4.55 1.26
N VAL A 89 7.45 4.71 2.47
CA VAL A 89 6.63 4.81 3.69
C VAL A 89 6.96 6.13 4.36
N SER A 90 5.95 6.93 4.66
CA SER A 90 6.07 8.13 5.46
C SER A 90 5.49 7.87 6.84
N GLU A 91 6.24 8.16 7.89
CA GLU A 91 5.90 7.87 9.28
C GLU A 91 5.73 9.16 10.10
N ASP A 92 5.17 9.02 11.30
CA ASP A 92 5.09 10.08 12.31
C ASP A 92 4.48 11.41 11.82
N GLY A 93 3.54 11.32 10.89
CA GLY A 93 2.88 12.50 10.33
C GLY A 93 3.75 13.35 9.39
N THR A 94 4.94 12.90 9.03
CA THR A 94 5.87 13.59 8.11
C THR A 94 5.21 13.89 6.76
N TYR A 95 4.35 12.98 6.27
CA TYR A 95 3.56 13.18 5.06
C TYR A 95 2.78 14.52 5.06
N TYR A 96 2.17 14.85 6.20
CA TYR A 96 1.34 16.06 6.34
C TYR A 96 2.17 17.35 6.55
N ALA A 97 3.46 17.24 6.81
CA ALA A 97 4.38 18.37 6.89
C ALA A 97 4.95 18.75 5.52
N GLN A 98 5.05 17.80 4.58
CA GLN A 98 5.67 18.01 3.28
C GLN A 98 4.83 18.93 2.39
N THR A 99 5.48 19.94 1.79
CA THR A 99 4.83 20.86 0.86
C THR A 99 4.27 20.14 -0.38
N SER A 100 4.95 19.11 -0.86
CA SER A 100 4.51 18.28 -1.99
C SER A 100 3.21 17.51 -1.74
N SER A 101 2.88 17.26 -0.48
CA SER A 101 1.65 16.56 -0.09
C SER A 101 0.46 17.49 0.08
N LYS A 102 0.67 18.79 0.31
CA LYS A 102 -0.42 19.75 0.62
C LYS A 102 -1.54 19.81 -0.42
N SER A 103 -1.20 19.61 -1.69
CA SER A 103 -2.18 19.63 -2.80
C SER A 103 -2.81 18.27 -3.07
N ARG A 104 -2.46 17.24 -2.31
CA ARG A 104 -3.02 15.91 -2.51
C ARG A 104 -4.40 15.82 -1.86
N PRO A 105 -5.35 15.11 -2.48
CA PRO A 105 -6.72 15.02 -1.97
C PRO A 105 -6.80 14.29 -0.61
N ASP A 106 -5.89 13.35 -0.36
CA ASP A 106 -5.82 12.57 0.87
C ASP A 106 -4.95 13.20 1.98
N ALA A 107 -4.37 14.38 1.74
CA ALA A 107 -3.68 15.16 2.78
C ALA A 107 -4.69 15.92 3.65
N VAL A 108 -5.54 15.18 4.34
CA VAL A 108 -6.68 15.72 5.11
C VAL A 108 -6.30 16.24 6.49
N TYR A 109 -5.05 16.02 6.92
CA TYR A 109 -4.53 16.54 8.19
C TYR A 109 -3.43 17.59 7.94
N GLN A 110 -3.18 18.41 8.96
CA GLN A 110 -2.13 19.42 8.96
C GLN A 110 -1.53 19.59 10.37
N TRP A 111 -0.28 19.97 10.43
CA TRP A 111 0.36 20.38 11.67
C TRP A 111 -0.13 21.75 12.11
N LYS A 112 -0.63 21.85 13.35
CA LYS A 112 -1.05 23.09 14.00
C LYS A 112 -0.58 23.07 15.46
N ARG A 113 0.31 24.00 15.84
CA ARG A 113 0.86 24.08 17.21
C ARG A 113 1.39 22.72 17.71
N ASN A 114 2.24 22.07 16.91
CA ASN A 114 2.83 20.75 17.19
C ASN A 114 1.83 19.59 17.37
N LYS A 115 0.61 19.73 16.82
CA LYS A 115 -0.38 18.66 16.80
C LYS A 115 -0.89 18.46 15.39
N LEU A 116 -1.14 17.21 15.01
CA LEU A 116 -1.90 16.89 13.79
C LEU A 116 -3.39 17.14 14.07
N ALA A 117 -3.98 17.92 13.21
CA ALA A 117 -5.40 18.25 13.26
C ALA A 117 -6.00 18.12 11.87
N TRP A 118 -7.26 17.78 11.81
CA TRP A 118 -8.02 17.78 10.56
C TRP A 118 -7.94 19.16 9.89
N ARG A 119 -7.77 19.19 8.59
CA ARG A 119 -7.66 20.41 7.79
C ARG A 119 -9.05 20.88 7.39
N PRO A 120 -9.51 22.06 7.83
CA PRO A 120 -10.80 22.61 7.43
C PRO A 120 -10.97 22.62 5.90
N GLY A 121 -12.10 22.12 5.43
CA GLY A 121 -12.38 22.01 3.99
C GLY A 121 -11.71 20.82 3.29
N ALA A 122 -11.09 19.87 4.02
CA ALA A 122 -10.67 18.61 3.44
C ALA A 122 -11.88 17.83 2.93
N ALA A 123 -11.75 17.25 1.73
CA ALA A 123 -12.85 16.56 1.05
C ALA A 123 -13.19 15.18 1.66
N PHE A 124 -12.27 14.59 2.40
CA PHE A 124 -12.42 13.26 2.97
C PHE A 124 -12.24 13.30 4.48
N HIS A 125 -12.89 12.38 5.16
CA HIS A 125 -12.88 12.23 6.61
C HIS A 125 -13.23 13.55 7.33
N GLY A 126 -13.59 13.44 8.59
CA GLY A 126 -13.89 14.58 9.46
C GLY A 126 -12.91 14.68 10.63
N PRO A 127 -13.09 15.69 11.49
CA PRO A 127 -12.33 15.81 12.73
C PRO A 127 -12.42 14.57 13.63
N GLU A 128 -13.54 13.86 13.61
CA GLU A 128 -13.85 12.64 14.37
C GLU A 128 -12.95 11.45 13.96
N ASP A 129 -12.44 11.45 12.73
CA ASP A 129 -11.58 10.40 12.22
C ASP A 129 -10.11 10.57 12.65
N THR A 130 -9.75 11.71 13.23
CA THR A 130 -8.36 12.09 13.53
C THR A 130 -7.66 11.03 14.38
N LEU A 131 -8.29 10.56 15.44
CA LEU A 131 -7.69 9.56 16.33
C LEU A 131 -7.40 8.24 15.60
N ARG A 132 -8.30 7.80 14.74
CA ARG A 132 -8.17 6.56 13.96
C ARG A 132 -7.09 6.67 12.89
N ASP A 133 -6.99 7.82 12.23
CA ASP A 133 -6.11 7.98 11.08
C ASP A 133 -4.69 8.37 11.44
N VAL A 134 -4.50 9.18 12.46
CA VAL A 134 -3.19 9.70 12.84
C VAL A 134 -2.77 9.41 14.28
N GLY A 135 -3.72 8.94 15.13
CA GLY A 135 -3.44 8.60 16.52
C GLY A 135 -3.22 9.82 17.41
N VAL A 136 -2.51 9.60 18.52
CA VAL A 136 -2.24 10.60 19.54
C VAL A 136 -0.77 11.02 19.49
N GLY A 137 -0.53 12.35 19.60
CA GLY A 137 0.84 12.87 19.74
C GLY A 137 1.49 12.52 21.08
N PRO A 138 2.81 12.74 21.21
CA PRO A 138 3.64 13.46 20.22
C PRO A 138 4.14 12.61 19.04
N ARG A 139 4.12 11.27 19.13
CA ARG A 139 4.74 10.40 18.10
C ARG A 139 3.88 10.20 16.86
N TYR A 140 2.57 10.20 16.98
CA TYR A 140 1.65 9.94 15.86
C TYR A 140 1.97 8.64 15.08
N GLU A 141 2.27 7.56 15.79
CA GLU A 141 2.66 6.26 15.21
C GLU A 141 1.64 5.69 14.20
N VAL A 142 0.36 6.08 14.33
CA VAL A 142 -0.71 5.70 13.41
C VAL A 142 -0.70 6.54 12.12
N ALA A 143 -0.07 7.72 12.14
CA ALA A 143 0.02 8.63 10.98
C ALA A 143 1.02 8.13 9.94
N ARG A 144 0.89 6.86 9.58
CA ARG A 144 1.73 6.17 8.61
C ARG A 144 1.06 6.16 7.25
N VAL A 145 1.79 6.59 6.22
CA VAL A 145 1.28 6.70 4.85
C VAL A 145 2.12 5.81 3.93
N LEU A 146 1.43 5.00 3.14
CA LEU A 146 2.06 4.16 2.12
C LEU A 146 1.99 4.87 0.78
N LEU A 147 3.10 4.94 0.07
CA LEU A 147 3.25 5.65 -1.18
C LEU A 147 3.80 4.72 -2.25
N SER A 148 3.39 4.95 -3.49
CA SER A 148 3.84 4.15 -4.62
C SER A 148 3.99 4.97 -5.89
N THR A 149 5.13 4.81 -6.56
CA THR A 149 5.34 5.17 -7.95
C THR A 149 5.14 3.97 -8.88
N ARG A 150 5.02 2.76 -8.31
CA ARG A 150 4.79 1.51 -9.03
C ARG A 150 3.38 0.98 -8.77
N TYR A 151 2.41 1.47 -9.52
CA TYR A 151 1.01 1.11 -9.33
C TYR A 151 0.26 0.97 -10.65
N ARG A 152 -0.92 0.36 -10.59
CA ARG A 152 -1.97 0.41 -11.59
C ARG A 152 -3.28 0.74 -10.89
N TYR A 153 -3.90 1.82 -11.30
CA TYR A 153 -5.20 2.23 -10.81
C TYR A 153 -6.19 2.21 -11.95
N PHE A 154 -7.23 1.41 -11.84
CA PHE A 154 -8.24 1.19 -12.87
C PHE A 154 -9.48 2.05 -12.63
N GLY A 155 -9.90 2.25 -11.39
CA GLY A 155 -11.08 3.05 -11.05
C GLY A 155 -12.30 2.59 -11.85
N LYS A 156 -12.93 3.49 -12.61
CA LYS A 156 -14.10 3.18 -13.46
C LYS A 156 -13.84 2.09 -14.53
N ALA A 157 -12.59 1.82 -14.86
CA ALA A 157 -12.21 0.71 -15.75
C ALA A 157 -11.90 -0.58 -14.97
N ALA A 158 -12.30 -0.67 -13.70
CA ALA A 158 -12.15 -1.88 -12.88
C ALA A 158 -12.83 -3.07 -13.57
N SER A 159 -12.12 -4.19 -13.61
CA SER A 159 -12.56 -5.36 -14.38
C SER A 159 -12.25 -6.65 -13.62
N THR A 160 -13.05 -7.67 -13.92
CA THR A 160 -12.82 -9.06 -13.49
C THR A 160 -12.01 -9.87 -14.50
N SER A 161 -11.51 -9.25 -15.57
CA SER A 161 -10.75 -9.92 -16.64
C SER A 161 -9.52 -10.68 -16.11
N TYR A 162 -9.02 -10.34 -14.93
CA TYR A 162 -7.97 -11.10 -14.28
C TYR A 162 -8.39 -12.52 -13.89
N SER A 163 -9.69 -12.82 -13.80
CA SER A 163 -10.21 -14.16 -13.55
C SER A 163 -9.81 -15.17 -14.61
N ALA A 164 -9.73 -14.74 -15.88
CA ALA A 164 -9.28 -15.59 -16.99
C ALA A 164 -7.79 -15.97 -16.86
N ILE A 165 -6.99 -15.10 -16.22
CA ILE A 165 -5.55 -15.32 -16.03
C ILE A 165 -5.31 -16.12 -14.73
N ALA A 166 -6.09 -15.84 -13.68
CA ALA A 166 -5.88 -16.37 -12.35
C ALA A 166 -7.23 -16.57 -11.62
N PRO A 167 -8.00 -17.62 -11.96
CA PRO A 167 -9.32 -17.86 -11.37
C PRO A 167 -9.25 -18.04 -9.85
N LEU A 168 -8.15 -18.56 -9.31
CA LEU A 168 -7.94 -18.71 -7.87
C LEU A 168 -7.82 -17.35 -7.15
N ALA A 169 -7.19 -16.36 -7.78
CA ALA A 169 -7.13 -14.99 -7.27
C ALA A 169 -8.52 -14.36 -7.21
N GLN A 170 -9.34 -14.55 -8.25
CA GLN A 170 -10.73 -14.09 -8.29
C GLN A 170 -11.58 -14.75 -7.20
N LYS A 171 -11.51 -16.07 -7.09
CA LYS A 171 -12.24 -16.83 -6.06
C LYS A 171 -11.88 -16.32 -4.65
N MET A 172 -10.59 -16.10 -4.39
CA MET A 172 -10.14 -15.55 -3.11
C MET A 172 -10.68 -14.14 -2.89
N ALA A 173 -10.61 -13.26 -3.89
CA ALA A 173 -11.10 -11.88 -3.81
C ALA A 173 -12.60 -11.82 -3.49
N GLN A 174 -13.42 -12.68 -4.10
CA GLN A 174 -14.85 -12.78 -3.82
C GLN A 174 -15.14 -13.18 -2.37
N ASN A 175 -14.30 -14.02 -1.78
CA ASN A 175 -14.48 -14.58 -0.43
C ASN A 175 -13.78 -13.79 0.69
N ILE A 176 -13.14 -12.66 0.40
CA ILE A 176 -12.64 -11.76 1.44
C ILE A 176 -13.81 -11.08 2.13
N GLY A 177 -13.84 -11.11 3.47
CA GLY A 177 -14.78 -10.34 4.28
C GLY A 177 -14.41 -8.85 4.37
N ARG A 178 -14.85 -8.18 5.44
CA ARG A 178 -14.59 -6.74 5.67
C ARG A 178 -13.12 -6.40 5.95
N ALA A 179 -12.29 -7.39 6.33
CA ALA A 179 -10.86 -7.19 6.62
C ALA A 179 -10.02 -7.26 5.34
N HIS A 180 -8.70 -7.27 5.50
CA HIS A 180 -7.75 -7.63 4.47
C HIS A 180 -7.25 -9.07 4.69
N ARG A 181 -6.69 -9.66 3.65
CA ARG A 181 -6.01 -10.93 3.72
C ARG A 181 -4.53 -10.74 3.32
N VAL A 182 -3.62 -11.30 4.11
CA VAL A 182 -2.16 -11.25 3.87
C VAL A 182 -1.54 -12.65 3.94
N ASN A 183 -2.15 -13.57 4.68
CA ASN A 183 -1.71 -14.95 4.73
C ASN A 183 -2.38 -15.71 3.57
N HIS A 184 -1.60 -16.04 2.56
CA HIS A 184 -2.02 -16.77 1.37
C HIS A 184 -1.31 -18.13 1.34
N SER A 185 -1.96 -19.15 0.76
CA SER A 185 -1.21 -20.32 0.28
C SER A 185 -0.37 -19.92 -0.93
N ASP A 186 0.70 -20.68 -1.20
CA ASP A 186 1.59 -20.41 -2.33
C ASP A 186 0.81 -20.33 -3.64
N ALA A 187 -0.15 -21.21 -3.87
CA ALA A 187 -0.99 -21.21 -5.05
C ALA A 187 -1.80 -19.92 -5.23
N VAL A 188 -2.34 -19.35 -4.13
CA VAL A 188 -3.05 -18.07 -4.16
C VAL A 188 -2.10 -16.92 -4.37
N TYR A 189 -0.94 -16.93 -3.72
CA TYR A 189 0.09 -15.92 -3.90
C TYR A 189 0.57 -15.88 -5.36
N ASP A 190 0.90 -17.04 -5.94
CA ASP A 190 1.34 -17.16 -7.33
C ASP A 190 0.26 -16.73 -8.32
N ALA A 191 -1.01 -17.03 -8.04
CA ALA A 191 -2.13 -16.56 -8.84
C ALA A 191 -2.19 -15.03 -8.86
N TRP A 192 -2.00 -14.37 -7.72
CA TRP A 192 -1.95 -12.91 -7.65
C TRP A 192 -0.70 -12.33 -8.31
N MET A 193 0.45 -13.00 -8.22
CA MET A 193 1.67 -12.56 -8.95
C MET A 193 1.45 -12.56 -10.46
N LYS A 194 0.70 -13.52 -11.00
CA LYS A 194 0.30 -13.53 -12.43
C LYS A 194 -0.60 -12.34 -12.76
N VAL A 195 -1.56 -12.00 -11.89
CA VAL A 195 -2.42 -10.80 -12.05
C VAL A 195 -1.57 -9.53 -12.06
N ILE A 196 -0.67 -9.39 -11.11
CA ILE A 196 0.24 -8.24 -11.01
C ILE A 196 1.10 -8.14 -12.29
N ALA A 197 1.75 -9.22 -12.68
CA ALA A 197 2.57 -9.23 -13.89
C ALA A 197 1.77 -8.81 -15.14
N ALA A 198 0.55 -9.32 -15.29
CA ALA A 198 -0.33 -8.96 -16.40
C ALA A 198 -0.75 -7.49 -16.35
N ALA A 199 -1.07 -6.97 -15.17
CA ALA A 199 -1.46 -5.56 -15.00
C ALA A 199 -0.33 -4.60 -15.38
N PHE A 200 0.92 -4.98 -15.14
CA PHE A 200 2.08 -4.14 -15.45
C PHE A 200 2.62 -4.29 -16.88
N LYS A 201 2.07 -5.18 -17.70
CA LYS A 201 2.39 -5.24 -19.15
C LYS A 201 1.93 -4.01 -19.91
N LYS A 202 0.89 -3.32 -19.42
CA LYS A 202 0.37 -2.09 -20.03
C LYS A 202 0.78 -0.87 -19.18
N PRO A 203 1.02 0.30 -19.78
CA PRO A 203 1.28 1.52 -19.04
C PRO A 203 0.06 1.93 -18.19
N GLN A 204 0.28 2.76 -17.17
CA GLN A 204 -0.82 3.37 -16.43
C GLN A 204 -1.56 4.34 -17.34
N GLY A 205 -2.83 4.05 -17.61
CA GLY A 205 -3.75 4.95 -18.28
C GLY A 205 -4.32 6.01 -17.33
N ARG A 206 -4.99 7.00 -17.90
CA ARG A 206 -5.80 7.94 -17.10
C ARG A 206 -7.00 7.17 -16.53
N ALA A 207 -7.13 7.16 -15.22
CA ALA A 207 -8.24 6.49 -14.53
C ALA A 207 -8.94 7.47 -13.59
N THR A 208 -10.25 7.30 -13.47
CA THR A 208 -11.13 8.09 -12.60
C THR A 208 -11.66 7.18 -11.50
N PRO A 209 -11.85 7.65 -10.26
CA PRO A 209 -12.50 6.88 -9.20
C PRO A 209 -13.86 6.32 -9.64
N LEU A 210 -14.24 5.16 -9.11
CA LEU A 210 -15.55 4.53 -9.37
C LEU A 210 -16.70 5.45 -8.98
N GLU A 211 -16.57 6.09 -7.82
CA GLU A 211 -17.53 7.05 -7.28
C GLU A 211 -16.95 8.46 -7.41
N ALA A 212 -17.50 9.25 -8.31
CA ALA A 212 -17.07 10.64 -8.52
C ALA A 212 -17.64 11.61 -7.48
N LYS A 213 -18.32 11.14 -6.42
CA LYS A 213 -19.00 11.97 -5.43
C LYS A 213 -18.24 12.00 -4.11
N GLU A 214 -18.30 13.18 -3.46
CA GLU A 214 -17.75 13.52 -2.15
C GLU A 214 -18.51 12.83 -1.00
N GLU A 215 -18.63 11.51 -1.01
CA GLU A 215 -19.17 10.81 0.15
C GLU A 215 -18.01 10.35 1.06
N PRO A 216 -18.14 10.58 2.38
CA PRO A 216 -17.14 10.12 3.33
C PRO A 216 -17.01 8.59 3.30
N CYS A 217 -15.83 8.09 3.59
CA CYS A 217 -15.59 6.65 3.72
C CYS A 217 -16.56 6.05 4.75
N ARG A 218 -17.53 5.28 4.29
CA ARG A 218 -18.40 4.49 5.20
C ARG A 218 -17.61 3.27 5.70
N HIS A 219 -17.61 3.10 7.00
CA HIS A 219 -16.88 2.03 7.74
C HIS A 219 -17.76 0.83 8.03
#